data_a6cdbb584dc913497e74f30e3d34bf6e
#
_entry.id   a6cdbb584dc913497e74f30e3d34bf6e
#
_cell.length_a   1.000
_cell.length_b   1.000
_cell.length_c   1.000
_cell.angle_alpha   90.00
_cell.angle_beta   90.00
_cell.angle_gamma   90.00
#
_symmetry.space_group_name_H-M   'P 1'
#
loop_
_entity.id
_entity.type
_entity.pdbx_description
1 polymer ?
#
loop_
_entity_poly.entity_id
_entity_poly.type
_entity_poly.pdbx_seq_one_letter_code
_entity_poly.pdbx_strand_id
1 'polypeptide(L)'
;MSEKHLKNELRRQALAVRDAMSAEERIEASLQVDAIGASEIAVEPGMIVSGFWPIRSEVDIRPLMFSLREKGARLCLPAVVDRTKIVFRELVRGVPMVDTGFGTAGPGPDAQILDPDLMLVPLAAFDRAGHRIGYGAGHYDRAIARLHEKGIEPHLIGVAFDVQEVERVPNQGHDVALAAILTERGLRAMPETGDE
;
A
#
# COMPACT_ATOMS: atom_id res chain seq x y z
N MET A 1 -14.56 22.68 11.56
CA MET A 1 -13.44 21.72 11.85
C MET A 1 -12.56 21.70 10.61
N SER A 2 -11.24 21.82 10.72
CA SER A 2 -10.39 21.78 9.52
C SER A 2 -10.34 20.36 8.95
N GLU A 3 -10.19 20.23 7.63
CA GLU A 3 -10.08 18.93 6.94
C GLU A 3 -8.93 18.07 7.49
N LYS A 4 -7.79 18.71 7.80
CA LYS A 4 -6.66 18.05 8.47
C LYS A 4 -7.06 17.42 9.81
N HIS A 5 -7.89 18.11 10.58
CA HIS A 5 -8.40 17.59 11.86
C HIS A 5 -9.29 16.37 11.62
N LEU A 6 -10.18 16.45 10.64
CA LEU A 6 -11.06 15.34 10.27
C LEU A 6 -10.27 14.13 9.76
N LYS A 7 -9.27 14.31 8.89
CA LYS A 7 -8.37 13.23 8.45
C LYS A 7 -7.64 12.57 9.63
N ASN A 8 -7.19 13.37 10.60
CA ASN A 8 -6.52 12.84 11.79
C ASN A 8 -7.46 12.01 12.68
N GLU A 9 -8.69 12.49 12.85
CA GLU A 9 -9.69 11.79 13.66
C GLU A 9 -10.11 10.46 13.00
N LEU A 10 -10.42 10.47 11.71
CA LEU A 10 -10.74 9.25 10.96
C LEU A 10 -9.58 8.25 10.98
N ARG A 11 -8.33 8.71 10.82
CA ARG A 11 -7.14 7.86 10.96
C ARG A 11 -7.09 7.20 12.33
N ARG A 12 -7.25 7.97 13.38
CA ARG A 12 -7.22 7.47 14.76
C ARG A 12 -8.31 6.41 15.00
N GLN A 13 -9.53 6.67 14.53
CA GLN A 13 -10.66 5.75 14.67
C GLN A 13 -10.42 4.45 13.89
N ALA A 14 -10.05 4.52 12.62
CA ALA A 14 -9.81 3.34 11.79
C ALA A 14 -8.64 2.49 12.33
N LEU A 15 -7.55 3.12 12.78
CA LEU A 15 -6.45 2.40 13.41
C LEU A 15 -6.87 1.75 14.73
N ALA A 16 -7.69 2.40 15.54
CA ALA A 16 -8.20 1.81 16.78
C ALA A 16 -9.06 0.56 16.51
N VAL A 17 -9.91 0.59 15.48
CA VAL A 17 -10.72 -0.58 15.07
C VAL A 17 -9.81 -1.71 14.57
N ARG A 18 -8.82 -1.41 13.74
CA ARG A 18 -7.84 -2.40 13.28
C ARG A 18 -7.03 -3.01 14.43
N ASP A 19 -6.57 -2.17 15.36
CA ASP A 19 -5.77 -2.62 16.51
C ASP A 19 -6.59 -3.47 17.50
N ALA A 20 -7.92 -3.31 17.50
CA ALA A 20 -8.84 -4.10 18.32
C ALA A 20 -9.08 -5.51 17.79
N MET A 21 -8.75 -5.79 16.51
CA MET A 21 -8.77 -7.16 15.97
C MET A 21 -7.79 -8.04 16.75
N SER A 22 -8.21 -9.27 17.10
CA SER A 22 -7.31 -10.25 17.71
C SER A 22 -6.17 -10.64 16.77
N ALA A 23 -5.11 -11.21 17.29
CA ALA A 23 -4.00 -11.72 16.49
C ALA A 23 -4.48 -12.82 15.51
N GLU A 24 -5.39 -13.68 15.96
CA GLU A 24 -5.98 -14.77 15.15
C GLU A 24 -6.80 -14.20 13.98
N GLU A 25 -7.71 -13.24 14.24
CA GLU A 25 -8.50 -12.57 13.21
C GLU A 25 -7.59 -11.91 12.15
N ARG A 26 -6.53 -11.22 12.58
CA ARG A 26 -5.59 -10.58 11.64
C ARG A 26 -4.83 -11.61 10.80
N ILE A 27 -4.43 -12.73 11.38
CA ILE A 27 -3.73 -13.80 10.64
C ILE A 27 -4.67 -14.41 9.61
N GLU A 28 -5.90 -14.79 10.01
CA GLU A 28 -6.89 -15.36 9.09
C GLU A 28 -7.25 -14.40 7.96
N ALA A 29 -7.52 -13.15 8.27
CA ALA A 29 -7.82 -12.13 7.27
C ALA A 29 -6.63 -11.87 6.34
N SER A 30 -5.40 -11.82 6.86
CA SER A 30 -4.19 -11.68 6.01
C SER A 30 -4.02 -12.87 5.06
N LEU A 31 -4.26 -14.09 5.50
CA LEU A 31 -4.22 -15.27 4.62
C LEU A 31 -5.28 -15.21 3.52
N GLN A 32 -6.47 -14.68 3.81
CA GLN A 32 -7.51 -14.47 2.80
C GLN A 32 -7.11 -13.39 1.80
N VAL A 33 -6.56 -12.25 2.28
CA VAL A 33 -6.00 -11.19 1.42
C VAL A 33 -4.94 -11.76 0.48
N ASP A 34 -4.03 -12.59 1.00
CA ASP A 34 -2.97 -13.21 0.21
C ASP A 34 -3.55 -14.14 -0.87
N ALA A 35 -4.50 -15.01 -0.51
CA ALA A 35 -5.12 -15.94 -1.43
C ALA A 35 -5.88 -15.22 -2.57
N ILE A 36 -6.66 -14.18 -2.22
CA ILE A 36 -7.41 -13.36 -3.18
C ILE A 36 -6.43 -12.61 -4.08
N GLY A 37 -5.45 -11.90 -3.50
CA GLY A 37 -4.46 -11.14 -4.24
C GLY A 37 -3.62 -12.01 -5.17
N ALA A 38 -3.21 -13.19 -4.71
CA ALA A 38 -2.49 -14.15 -5.54
C ALA A 38 -3.33 -14.70 -6.71
N SER A 39 -4.65 -14.80 -6.55
CA SER A 39 -5.55 -15.27 -7.60
C SER A 39 -5.93 -14.17 -8.59
N GLU A 40 -6.22 -12.96 -8.10
CA GLU A 40 -6.90 -11.92 -8.87
C GLU A 40 -5.95 -10.83 -9.40
N ILE A 41 -4.79 -10.60 -8.76
CA ILE A 41 -3.83 -9.63 -9.27
C ILE A 41 -3.11 -10.21 -10.48
N ALA A 42 -3.33 -9.60 -11.64
CA ALA A 42 -2.63 -9.94 -12.86
C ALA A 42 -1.18 -9.42 -12.81
N VAL A 43 -0.23 -10.30 -13.05
CA VAL A 43 1.20 -9.98 -13.11
C VAL A 43 1.81 -10.64 -14.33
N GLU A 44 2.57 -9.88 -15.09
CA GLU A 44 3.38 -10.38 -16.19
C GLU A 44 4.84 -10.56 -15.76
N PRO A 45 5.58 -11.51 -16.38
CA PRO A 45 7.00 -11.68 -16.09
C PRO A 45 7.79 -10.38 -16.33
N GLY A 46 8.54 -9.98 -15.29
CA GLY A 46 9.34 -8.75 -15.31
C GLY A 46 8.60 -7.50 -14.81
N MET A 47 7.28 -7.54 -14.63
CA MET A 47 6.53 -6.43 -14.03
C MET A 47 7.09 -6.07 -12.66
N ILE A 48 7.28 -4.78 -12.41
CA ILE A 48 7.81 -4.28 -11.14
C ILE A 48 6.65 -4.00 -10.19
N VAL A 49 6.64 -4.73 -9.07
CA VAL A 49 5.59 -4.60 -8.04
C VAL A 49 6.21 -4.08 -6.74
N SER A 50 5.72 -2.95 -6.26
CA SER A 50 6.07 -2.51 -4.92
C SER A 50 5.10 -3.09 -3.89
N GLY A 51 5.66 -3.76 -2.90
CA GLY A 51 4.96 -4.11 -1.68
C GLY A 51 5.30 -3.16 -0.54
N PHE A 52 5.00 -3.58 0.66
CA PHE A 52 5.44 -2.94 1.90
C PHE A 52 5.78 -3.99 2.95
N TRP A 53 6.67 -3.64 3.86
CA TRP A 53 6.95 -4.49 5.01
C TRP A 53 5.95 -4.16 6.12
N PRO A 54 5.11 -5.11 6.55
CA PRO A 54 4.04 -4.82 7.50
C PRO A 54 4.60 -4.31 8.83
N ILE A 55 3.96 -3.29 9.37
CA ILE A 55 4.25 -2.78 10.72
C ILE A 55 3.01 -2.87 11.60
N ARG A 56 3.22 -3.10 12.90
CA ARG A 56 2.15 -3.16 13.90
C ARG A 56 1.07 -4.18 13.50
N SER A 57 -0.18 -3.71 13.38
CA SER A 57 -1.37 -4.49 13.04
C SER A 57 -1.74 -4.45 11.57
N GLU A 58 -0.83 -4.09 10.66
CA GLU A 58 -1.08 -4.11 9.22
C GLU A 58 -1.35 -5.52 8.69
N VAL A 59 -2.02 -5.59 7.54
CA VAL A 59 -2.14 -6.83 6.76
C VAL A 59 -0.74 -7.36 6.45
N ASP A 60 -0.51 -8.63 6.72
CA ASP A 60 0.74 -9.29 6.36
C ASP A 60 0.71 -9.75 4.90
N ILE A 61 1.24 -8.92 4.01
CA ILE A 61 1.29 -9.20 2.56
C ILE A 61 2.57 -9.93 2.11
N ARG A 62 3.40 -10.38 3.04
CA ARG A 62 4.66 -11.08 2.67
C ARG A 62 4.40 -12.35 1.85
N PRO A 63 3.41 -13.21 2.18
CA PRO A 63 3.04 -14.34 1.34
C PRO A 63 2.55 -13.91 -0.05
N LEU A 64 1.72 -12.86 -0.13
CA LEU A 64 1.26 -12.32 -1.42
C LEU A 64 2.43 -11.86 -2.28
N MET A 65 3.36 -11.09 -1.73
CA MET A 65 4.56 -10.68 -2.46
C MET A 65 5.34 -11.90 -2.99
N PHE A 66 5.44 -12.95 -2.18
CA PHE A 66 6.06 -14.20 -2.61
C PHE A 66 5.34 -14.83 -3.81
N SER A 67 4.01 -14.92 -3.74
CA SER A 67 3.18 -15.46 -4.82
C SER A 67 3.30 -14.64 -6.12
N LEU A 68 3.36 -13.32 -6.03
CA LEU A 68 3.55 -12.45 -7.19
C LEU A 68 4.96 -12.64 -7.79
N ARG A 69 5.99 -12.83 -6.98
CA ARG A 69 7.34 -13.19 -7.46
C ARG A 69 7.36 -14.52 -8.21
N GLU A 70 6.68 -15.55 -7.70
CA GLU A 70 6.60 -16.86 -8.37
C GLU A 70 5.90 -16.76 -9.75
N LYS A 71 5.03 -15.77 -9.93
CA LYS A 71 4.43 -15.42 -11.23
C LYS A 71 5.38 -14.62 -12.15
N GLY A 72 6.56 -14.25 -11.67
CA GLY A 72 7.58 -13.54 -12.46
C GLY A 72 7.71 -12.06 -12.15
N ALA A 73 7.02 -11.52 -11.15
CA ALA A 73 7.21 -10.13 -10.74
C ALA A 73 8.61 -9.87 -10.17
N ARG A 74 9.14 -8.69 -10.45
CA ARG A 74 10.26 -8.11 -9.71
C ARG A 74 9.70 -7.30 -8.56
N LEU A 75 10.10 -7.63 -7.34
CA LEU A 75 9.60 -6.96 -6.14
C LEU A 75 10.50 -5.81 -5.71
N CYS A 76 9.89 -4.76 -5.17
CA CYS A 76 10.60 -3.71 -4.46
C CYS A 76 9.86 -3.27 -3.19
N LEU A 77 10.57 -2.66 -2.27
CA LEU A 77 10.05 -2.13 -1.02
C LEU A 77 10.43 -0.66 -0.85
N PRO A 78 9.56 0.16 -0.23
CA PRO A 78 9.86 1.55 0.04
C PRO A 78 10.98 1.68 1.09
N ALA A 79 11.89 2.61 0.85
CA ALA A 79 12.92 3.01 1.80
C ALA A 79 12.94 4.53 1.91
N VAL A 80 12.96 5.03 3.14
CA VAL A 80 13.00 6.46 3.42
C VAL A 80 14.41 6.98 3.16
N VAL A 81 14.52 7.97 2.29
CA VAL A 81 15.78 8.66 2.01
C VAL A 81 15.89 9.93 2.87
N ASP A 82 14.79 10.67 2.98
CA ASP A 82 14.68 11.87 3.79
C ASP A 82 13.23 12.11 4.25
N ARG A 83 12.97 13.25 4.88
CA ARG A 83 11.63 13.59 5.43
C ARG A 83 10.52 13.61 4.38
N THR A 84 10.85 13.75 3.10
CA THR A 84 9.89 13.95 2.01
C THR A 84 9.96 12.87 0.95
N LYS A 85 11.04 12.07 0.93
CA LYS A 85 11.34 11.16 -0.17
C LYS A 85 11.48 9.73 0.29
N ILE A 86 10.75 8.85 -0.38
CA ILE A 86 11.00 7.41 -0.41
C ILE A 86 11.46 7.01 -1.81
N VAL A 87 12.24 5.94 -1.88
CA VAL A 87 12.61 5.22 -3.11
C VAL A 87 12.20 3.77 -2.95
N PHE A 88 12.06 3.06 -4.05
CA PHE A 88 11.71 1.63 -4.04
C PHE A 88 12.96 0.81 -4.36
N ARG A 89 13.42 0.04 -3.38
CA ARG A 89 14.62 -0.81 -3.50
C ARG A 89 14.24 -2.23 -3.84
N GLU A 90 14.93 -2.81 -4.81
CA GLU A 90 14.64 -4.18 -5.27
C GLU A 90 14.81 -5.21 -4.15
N LEU A 91 13.79 -6.03 -3.96
CA LEU A 91 13.77 -7.13 -3.00
C LEU A 91 14.11 -8.44 -3.70
N VAL A 92 15.39 -8.79 -3.78
CA VAL A 92 15.84 -10.08 -4.27
C VAL A 92 15.90 -11.12 -3.14
N ARG A 93 15.89 -12.42 -3.50
CA ARG A 93 16.04 -13.50 -2.50
C ARG A 93 17.37 -13.39 -1.77
N GLY A 94 17.34 -13.50 -0.44
CA GLY A 94 18.55 -13.50 0.40
C GLY A 94 19.18 -12.13 0.60
N VAL A 95 18.57 -11.04 0.12
CA VAL A 95 19.08 -9.70 0.39
C VAL A 95 19.01 -9.41 1.89
N PRO A 96 20.07 -8.83 2.49
CA PRO A 96 20.02 -8.39 3.88
C PRO A 96 18.96 -7.30 4.07
N MET A 97 18.09 -7.50 5.08
CA MET A 97 17.09 -6.52 5.46
C MET A 97 17.68 -5.56 6.50
N VAL A 98 17.46 -4.28 6.29
CA VAL A 98 17.90 -3.20 7.19
C VAL A 98 16.69 -2.35 7.59
N ASP A 99 16.83 -1.53 8.62
CA ASP A 99 15.84 -0.50 8.95
C ASP A 99 15.77 0.50 7.79
N THR A 100 14.57 0.67 7.24
CA THR A 100 14.31 1.59 6.11
C THR A 100 13.49 2.81 6.52
N GLY A 101 13.34 3.04 7.84
CA GLY A 101 12.64 4.17 8.42
C GLY A 101 11.21 3.82 8.87
N PHE A 102 10.70 4.58 9.83
CA PHE A 102 9.36 4.43 10.41
C PHE A 102 9.01 3.02 10.95
N GLY A 103 10.02 2.25 11.37
CA GLY A 103 9.84 0.90 11.89
C GLY A 103 9.62 -0.16 10.81
N THR A 104 9.88 0.17 9.55
CA THR A 104 9.85 -0.79 8.44
C THR A 104 11.23 -1.38 8.18
N ALA A 105 11.26 -2.54 7.51
CA ALA A 105 12.50 -3.16 7.05
C ALA A 105 12.46 -3.36 5.52
N GLY A 106 13.62 -3.30 4.90
CA GLY A 106 13.76 -3.49 3.47
C GLY A 106 15.22 -3.66 3.05
N PRO A 107 15.46 -3.82 1.75
CA PRO A 107 16.81 -3.91 1.22
C PRO A 107 17.65 -2.68 1.51
N GLY A 108 18.95 -2.88 1.71
CA GLY A 108 19.91 -1.83 2.02
C GLY A 108 20.12 -0.82 0.86
N PRO A 109 20.93 0.22 1.09
CA PRO A 109 21.14 1.31 0.13
C PRO A 109 21.82 0.89 -1.17
N ASP A 110 22.51 -0.26 -1.18
CA ASP A 110 23.17 -0.82 -2.38
C ASP A 110 22.21 -1.54 -3.32
N ALA A 111 20.95 -1.79 -2.89
CA ALA A 111 19.95 -2.41 -3.73
C ALA A 111 19.54 -1.51 -4.88
N GLN A 112 19.24 -2.10 -6.04
CA GLN A 112 18.76 -1.38 -7.21
C GLN A 112 17.47 -0.60 -6.88
N ILE A 113 17.41 0.65 -7.30
CA ILE A 113 16.18 1.45 -7.24
C ILE A 113 15.34 1.13 -8.48
N LEU A 114 14.07 0.81 -8.26
CA LEU A 114 13.11 0.49 -9.30
C LEU A 114 11.95 1.48 -9.27
N ASP A 115 11.34 1.69 -10.42
CA ASP A 115 10.08 2.42 -10.56
C ASP A 115 8.95 1.40 -10.75
N PRO A 116 7.99 1.26 -9.82
CA PRO A 116 6.98 0.21 -9.89
C PRO A 116 5.89 0.49 -10.93
N ASP A 117 5.47 -0.58 -11.62
CA ASP A 117 4.30 -0.61 -12.51
C ASP A 117 3.00 -0.83 -11.74
N LEU A 118 3.08 -1.57 -10.63
CA LEU A 118 1.97 -1.84 -9.71
C LEU A 118 2.43 -1.58 -8.28
N MET A 119 1.58 -0.91 -7.50
CA MET A 119 1.87 -0.58 -6.11
C MET A 119 0.80 -1.15 -5.19
N LEU A 120 1.21 -2.02 -4.26
CA LEU A 120 0.41 -2.39 -3.09
C LEU A 120 0.63 -1.31 -2.03
N VAL A 121 -0.42 -0.54 -1.75
CA VAL A 121 -0.32 0.67 -0.92
C VAL A 121 -0.91 0.40 0.47
N PRO A 122 -0.12 0.52 1.55
CA PRO A 122 -0.65 0.45 2.91
C PRO A 122 -1.44 1.71 3.23
N LEU A 123 -2.48 1.59 4.04
CA LEU A 123 -3.34 2.69 4.42
C LEU A 123 -3.96 2.50 5.79
N ALA A 124 -4.42 3.60 6.40
CA ALA A 124 -5.13 3.59 7.67
C ALA A 124 -6.65 3.46 7.47
N ALA A 125 -7.19 4.14 6.47
CA ALA A 125 -8.62 4.11 6.12
C ALA A 125 -8.82 4.32 4.62
N PHE A 126 -9.94 3.84 4.09
CA PHE A 126 -10.35 4.05 2.70
C PHE A 126 -11.86 4.19 2.60
N ASP A 127 -12.35 4.72 1.49
CA ASP A 127 -13.78 4.77 1.16
C ASP A 127 -14.09 4.08 -0.17
N ARG A 128 -15.37 3.98 -0.49
CA ARG A 128 -15.86 3.34 -1.71
C ARG A 128 -15.55 4.08 -3.00
N ALA A 129 -15.09 5.33 -2.90
CA ALA A 129 -14.67 6.13 -4.05
C ALA A 129 -13.16 5.97 -4.35
N GLY A 130 -12.44 5.16 -3.57
CA GLY A 130 -10.99 4.95 -3.76
C GLY A 130 -10.10 5.98 -3.07
N HIS A 131 -10.68 6.89 -2.27
CA HIS A 131 -9.88 7.79 -1.48
C HIS A 131 -9.31 7.07 -0.26
N ARG A 132 -8.11 7.48 0.16
CA ARG A 132 -7.41 6.84 1.28
C ARG A 132 -6.86 7.85 2.28
N ILE A 133 -6.72 7.39 3.49
CA ILE A 133 -5.94 8.05 4.54
C ILE A 133 -4.71 7.19 4.83
N GLY A 134 -3.53 7.75 4.56
CA GLY A 134 -2.25 7.14 4.96
C GLY A 134 -1.87 7.50 6.41
N TYR A 135 -0.61 7.27 6.75
CA TYR A 135 -0.10 7.52 8.11
C TYR A 135 0.35 8.97 8.37
N GLY A 136 0.12 9.88 7.43
CA GLY A 136 0.28 11.33 7.64
C GLY A 136 1.58 11.93 7.12
N ALA A 137 2.56 11.13 6.71
CA ALA A 137 3.83 11.64 6.16
C ALA A 137 3.75 12.06 4.68
N GLY A 138 2.72 11.64 3.93
CA GLY A 138 2.53 11.96 2.51
C GLY A 138 3.60 11.36 1.58
N HIS A 139 4.33 10.35 2.03
CA HIS A 139 5.42 9.75 1.23
C HIS A 139 4.93 9.10 -0.06
N TYR A 140 3.81 8.37 0.00
CA TYR A 140 3.24 7.69 -1.18
C TYR A 140 2.72 8.69 -2.21
N ASP A 141 1.99 9.73 -1.79
CA ASP A 141 1.47 10.75 -2.74
C ASP A 141 2.63 11.44 -3.47
N ARG A 142 3.69 11.80 -2.75
CA ARG A 142 4.88 12.39 -3.38
C ARG A 142 5.66 11.41 -4.25
N ALA A 143 5.72 10.12 -3.87
CA ALA A 143 6.37 9.11 -4.68
C ALA A 143 5.61 8.87 -6.00
N ILE A 144 4.28 8.78 -5.92
CA ILE A 144 3.41 8.63 -7.09
C ILE A 144 3.53 9.86 -8.01
N ALA A 145 3.51 11.07 -7.45
CA ALA A 145 3.72 12.29 -8.23
C ALA A 145 5.04 12.26 -9.01
N ARG A 146 6.14 11.80 -8.39
CA ARG A 146 7.43 11.65 -9.08
C ARG A 146 7.43 10.58 -10.16
N LEU A 147 6.65 9.51 -10.01
CA LEU A 147 6.48 8.51 -11.07
C LEU A 147 5.73 9.12 -12.25
N HIS A 148 4.66 9.87 -12.00
CA HIS A 148 3.92 10.60 -13.04
C HIS A 148 4.81 11.60 -13.79
N GLU A 149 5.69 12.33 -13.09
CA GLU A 149 6.68 13.23 -13.71
C GLU A 149 7.63 12.49 -14.67
N LYS A 150 7.87 11.19 -14.43
CA LYS A 150 8.65 10.32 -15.32
C LYS A 150 7.81 9.70 -16.45
N GLY A 151 6.51 9.98 -16.51
CA GLY A 151 5.58 9.36 -17.45
C GLY A 151 5.18 7.93 -17.06
N ILE A 152 5.33 7.55 -15.80
CA ILE A 152 4.96 6.24 -15.25
C ILE A 152 3.68 6.40 -14.43
N GLU A 153 2.64 5.67 -14.81
CA GLU A 153 1.36 5.64 -14.09
C GLU A 153 1.16 4.27 -13.45
N PRO A 154 1.60 4.08 -12.20
CA PRO A 154 1.49 2.79 -11.55
C PRO A 154 0.03 2.45 -11.25
N HIS A 155 -0.32 1.17 -11.41
CA HIS A 155 -1.62 0.68 -10.96
C HIS A 155 -1.64 0.60 -9.44
N LEU A 156 -2.52 1.39 -8.79
CA LEU A 156 -2.53 1.54 -7.32
C LEU A 156 -3.59 0.63 -6.71
N ILE A 157 -3.16 -0.37 -5.94
CA ILE A 157 -4.03 -1.25 -5.16
C ILE A 157 -3.81 -0.95 -3.68
N GLY A 158 -4.81 -0.39 -3.01
CA GLY A 158 -4.79 -0.27 -1.56
C GLY A 158 -4.96 -1.63 -0.90
N VAL A 159 -4.23 -1.89 0.16
CA VAL A 159 -4.37 -3.13 0.95
C VAL A 159 -4.73 -2.81 2.38
N ALA A 160 -5.83 -3.37 2.85
CA ALA A 160 -6.37 -3.11 4.17
C ALA A 160 -7.23 -4.28 4.65
N PHE A 161 -7.59 -4.30 5.92
CA PHE A 161 -8.72 -5.09 6.39
C PHE A 161 -10.03 -4.35 6.10
N ASP A 162 -11.09 -5.08 5.85
CA ASP A 162 -12.42 -4.52 5.54
C ASP A 162 -12.92 -3.55 6.63
N VAL A 163 -12.57 -3.80 7.88
CA VAL A 163 -12.90 -2.92 9.03
C VAL A 163 -12.29 -1.50 8.94
N GLN A 164 -11.37 -1.27 8.01
CA GLN A 164 -10.77 0.04 7.77
C GLN A 164 -11.56 0.88 6.74
N GLU A 165 -12.66 0.33 6.17
CA GLU A 165 -13.57 1.09 5.33
C GLU A 165 -14.32 2.14 6.16
N VAL A 166 -14.34 3.38 5.68
CA VAL A 166 -15.10 4.49 6.26
C VAL A 166 -16.12 5.00 5.25
N GLU A 167 -17.14 5.70 5.71
CA GLU A 167 -18.20 6.21 4.84
C GLU A 167 -17.65 7.18 3.78
N ARG A 168 -16.77 8.09 4.19
CA ARG A 168 -16.16 9.09 3.31
C ARG A 168 -14.81 9.54 3.83
N VAL A 169 -13.82 9.58 2.96
CA VAL A 169 -12.51 10.19 3.20
C VAL A 169 -12.51 11.62 2.68
N PRO A 170 -12.14 12.64 3.49
CA PRO A 170 -11.91 13.98 2.98
C PRO A 170 -10.83 13.96 1.91
N ASN A 171 -11.14 14.45 0.71
CA ASN A 171 -10.25 14.41 -0.45
C ASN A 171 -9.81 15.83 -0.83
N GLN A 172 -8.52 16.01 -1.10
CA GLN A 172 -7.95 17.21 -1.71
C GLN A 172 -7.56 16.90 -3.15
N GLY A 173 -7.64 17.87 -4.05
CA GLY A 173 -7.40 17.65 -5.47
C GLY A 173 -6.00 17.13 -5.87
N HIS A 174 -5.07 17.03 -4.91
CA HIS A 174 -3.75 16.43 -5.11
C HIS A 174 -3.64 14.99 -4.53
N ASP A 175 -4.69 14.51 -3.84
CA ASP A 175 -4.72 13.13 -3.32
C ASP A 175 -4.97 12.17 -4.49
N VAL A 176 -4.06 11.23 -4.73
CA VAL A 176 -4.20 10.27 -5.82
C VAL A 176 -5.15 9.16 -5.40
N ALA A 177 -6.22 8.94 -6.17
CA ALA A 177 -7.17 7.86 -5.93
C ALA A 177 -6.55 6.49 -6.23
N LEU A 178 -7.04 5.47 -5.53
CA LEU A 178 -6.68 4.07 -5.77
C LEU A 178 -7.48 3.53 -6.97
N ALA A 179 -6.87 2.66 -7.76
CA ALA A 179 -7.55 1.92 -8.83
C ALA A 179 -8.37 0.74 -8.28
N ALA A 180 -7.89 0.13 -7.18
CA ALA A 180 -8.57 -0.97 -6.52
C ALA A 180 -8.25 -1.01 -5.01
N ILE A 181 -9.08 -1.73 -4.26
CA ILE A 181 -8.84 -2.09 -2.86
C ILE A 181 -8.88 -3.62 -2.74
N LEU A 182 -7.86 -4.16 -2.10
CA LEU A 182 -7.77 -5.57 -1.71
C LEU A 182 -8.00 -5.69 -0.20
N THR A 183 -9.02 -6.44 0.17
CA THR A 183 -9.32 -6.83 1.56
C THR A 183 -9.54 -8.34 1.65
N GLU A 184 -9.77 -8.85 2.84
CA GLU A 184 -10.15 -10.25 3.07
C GLU A 184 -11.50 -10.63 2.42
N ARG A 185 -12.25 -9.64 1.92
CA ARG A 185 -13.53 -9.84 1.23
C ARG A 185 -13.44 -9.85 -0.29
N GLY A 186 -12.30 -9.45 -0.86
CA GLY A 186 -12.12 -9.44 -2.32
C GLY A 186 -11.24 -8.31 -2.81
N LEU A 187 -10.93 -8.37 -4.10
CA LEU A 187 -10.31 -7.28 -4.85
C LEU A 187 -11.42 -6.47 -5.54
N ARG A 188 -11.64 -5.26 -5.07
CA ARG A 188 -12.70 -4.38 -5.57
C ARG A 188 -12.12 -3.24 -6.38
N ALA A 189 -12.45 -3.16 -7.68
CA ALA A 189 -12.14 -2.00 -8.50
C ALA A 189 -12.84 -0.75 -7.97
N MET A 190 -12.14 0.37 -7.96
CA MET A 190 -12.70 1.66 -7.60
C MET A 190 -13.29 2.35 -8.83
N PRO A 191 -14.31 3.21 -8.67
CA PRO A 191 -14.82 4.00 -9.78
C PRO A 191 -13.71 4.85 -10.39
N GLU A 192 -13.66 4.92 -11.72
CA GLU A 192 -12.81 5.93 -12.35
C GLU A 192 -13.28 7.30 -11.89
N THR A 193 -12.35 8.11 -11.37
CA THR A 193 -12.64 9.51 -11.05
C THR A 193 -12.87 10.22 -12.38
N GLY A 194 -14.14 10.24 -12.80
CA GLY A 194 -14.56 11.04 -13.96
C GLY A 194 -14.37 12.51 -13.64
N ASP A 195 -13.86 13.26 -14.58
CA ASP A 195 -13.88 14.71 -14.57
C ASP A 195 -15.35 15.17 -14.41
N GLU A 196 -15.72 15.68 -13.22
CA GLU A 196 -16.88 16.54 -13.04
C GLU A 196 -16.49 17.99 -13.20
#